data_5558ba075779bd8e4323d7fcbc96c751
#
_entry.id   5558ba075779bd8e4323d7fcbc96c751
#
_cell.length_a   1.000
_cell.length_b   1.000
_cell.length_c   1.000
_cell.angle_alpha   90.00
_cell.angle_beta   90.00
_cell.angle_gamma   90.00
#
_symmetry.space_group_name_H-M   'P 1'
#
loop_
_entity.id
_entity.type
_entity.pdbx_description
1 polymer ?
#
loop_
_entity_poly.entity_id
_entity_poly.type
_entity_poly.pdbx_seq_one_letter_code
_entity_poly.pdbx_strand_id
1 'polypeptide(L)'
;MKDSNLFRYIVSLGSEGLGDRLQCLSYCIWLARTRNRILFVNWQGDPAWPGGFEHYFQLVNLPYVSKAPAFSSGQVHPGVFEHLLDVNPGLWVYDIKEPDITFPDTDIKIIVHPGMGFRRWDVNDLQNHLRFTPETAKAVDEKFRFLLN
;
A
#
# COMPACT_ATOMS: atom_id res chain seq x y z
N MET A 1 -8.44 -20.17 17.78
CA MET A 1 -8.95 -19.00 18.24
C MET A 1 -9.51 -18.06 17.22
N LYS A 2 -10.29 -17.18 17.71
CA LYS A 2 -11.19 -16.37 16.89
C LYS A 2 -10.57 -15.08 16.40
N ASP A 3 -9.51 -14.64 17.02
CA ASP A 3 -9.04 -13.27 16.87
C ASP A 3 -8.46 -12.97 15.51
N SER A 4 -7.82 -13.96 14.87
CA SER A 4 -7.26 -13.78 13.53
C SER A 4 -8.32 -13.52 12.48
N ASN A 5 -9.58 -13.84 12.74
CA ASN A 5 -10.67 -13.61 11.80
C ASN A 5 -11.29 -12.21 11.94
N LEU A 6 -10.94 -11.48 12.99
CA LEU A 6 -11.48 -10.15 13.23
C LEU A 6 -10.77 -9.06 12.43
N PHE A 7 -9.52 -9.28 12.09
CA PHE A 7 -8.73 -8.29 11.38
C PHE A 7 -8.76 -8.51 9.90
N ARG A 8 -9.01 -7.43 9.17
CA ARG A 8 -9.03 -7.42 7.72
C ARG A 8 -8.07 -6.37 7.21
N TYR A 9 -7.46 -6.67 6.09
CA TYR A 9 -6.35 -5.88 5.58
C TYR A 9 -6.58 -5.46 4.14
N ILE A 10 -5.93 -4.37 3.77
CA ILE A 10 -5.74 -4.01 2.38
C ILE A 10 -4.25 -3.80 2.15
N VAL A 11 -3.74 -4.35 1.06
CA VAL A 11 -2.32 -4.30 0.72
C VAL A 11 -2.14 -3.44 -0.51
N SER A 12 -1.32 -2.39 -0.39
CA SER A 12 -0.93 -1.55 -1.49
C SER A 12 0.42 -2.03 -2.01
N LEU A 13 0.42 -2.65 -3.18
CA LEU A 13 1.67 -3.11 -3.79
C LEU A 13 2.36 -1.98 -4.52
N GLY A 14 1.65 -1.33 -5.44
CA GLY A 14 2.25 -0.34 -6.30
C GLY A 14 3.30 -0.94 -7.24
N SER A 15 3.43 -0.35 -8.40
CA SER A 15 4.45 -0.69 -9.37
C SER A 15 4.91 0.60 -10.01
N GLU A 16 6.00 0.56 -10.77
CA GLU A 16 6.48 1.72 -11.49
C GLU A 16 7.05 2.83 -10.61
N GLY A 17 6.89 4.07 -11.04
CA GLY A 17 7.45 5.23 -10.39
C GLY A 17 6.67 5.69 -9.17
N LEU A 18 7.19 6.70 -8.51
CA LEU A 18 6.62 7.21 -7.27
C LEU A 18 5.20 7.71 -7.45
N GLY A 19 4.93 8.41 -8.56
CA GLY A 19 3.58 8.94 -8.81
C GLY A 19 2.53 7.85 -8.86
N ASP A 20 2.80 6.77 -9.59
CA ASP A 20 1.87 5.64 -9.68
C ASP A 20 1.68 4.97 -8.33
N ARG A 21 2.77 4.82 -7.56
CA ARG A 21 2.71 4.22 -6.23
C ARG A 21 1.89 5.06 -5.27
N LEU A 22 2.02 6.38 -5.34
CA LEU A 22 1.25 7.28 -4.49
C LEU A 22 -0.22 7.29 -4.86
N GLN A 23 -0.54 7.19 -6.14
CA GLN A 23 -1.93 7.06 -6.56
C GLN A 23 -2.56 5.77 -6.06
N CYS A 24 -1.85 4.66 -6.17
CA CYS A 24 -2.28 3.39 -5.60
C CYS A 24 -2.48 3.49 -4.09
N LEU A 25 -1.52 4.11 -3.41
CA LEU A 25 -1.58 4.28 -1.97
C LEU A 25 -2.78 5.13 -1.55
N SER A 26 -3.02 6.23 -2.26
CA SER A 26 -4.20 7.08 -2.00
C SER A 26 -5.49 6.27 -2.08
N TYR A 27 -5.64 5.46 -3.11
CA TYR A 27 -6.80 4.61 -3.25
C TYR A 27 -6.92 3.59 -2.11
N CYS A 28 -5.80 2.99 -1.73
CA CYS A 28 -5.78 2.01 -0.64
C CYS A 28 -6.09 2.66 0.72
N ILE A 29 -5.64 3.88 0.94
CA ILE A 29 -6.01 4.65 2.14
C ILE A 29 -7.52 4.86 2.18
N TRP A 30 -8.10 5.28 1.07
CA TRP A 30 -9.55 5.46 0.99
C TRP A 30 -10.30 4.15 1.26
N LEU A 31 -9.87 3.05 0.65
CA LEU A 31 -10.48 1.74 0.91
C LEU A 31 -10.33 1.31 2.37
N ALA A 32 -9.16 1.50 2.95
CA ALA A 32 -8.92 1.14 4.34
C ALA A 32 -9.87 1.91 5.27
N ARG A 33 -10.05 3.18 5.01
CA ARG A 33 -10.94 4.02 5.82
C ARG A 33 -12.41 3.66 5.62
N THR A 34 -12.85 3.51 4.37
CA THR A 34 -14.27 3.28 4.06
C THR A 34 -14.69 1.84 4.33
N ARG A 35 -13.78 0.89 4.31
CA ARG A 35 -14.05 -0.52 4.55
C ARG A 35 -13.57 -1.00 5.92
N ASN A 36 -13.05 -0.09 6.73
CA ASN A 36 -12.56 -0.41 8.07
C ASN A 36 -11.52 -1.53 8.06
N ARG A 37 -10.51 -1.37 7.20
CA ARG A 37 -9.42 -2.33 7.05
C ARG A 37 -8.10 -1.74 7.51
N ILE A 38 -7.18 -2.62 7.86
CA ILE A 38 -5.82 -2.24 8.26
C ILE A 38 -4.96 -2.21 7.00
N LEU A 39 -4.21 -1.14 6.81
CA LEU A 39 -3.38 -0.96 5.62
C LEU A 39 -1.99 -1.58 5.83
N PHE A 40 -1.49 -2.22 4.78
CA PHE A 40 -0.10 -2.64 4.67
C PHE A 40 0.42 -2.17 3.31
N VAL A 41 1.56 -1.47 3.30
CA VAL A 41 2.19 -1.00 2.07
C VAL A 41 3.42 -1.85 1.83
N ASN A 42 3.42 -2.59 0.72
CA ASN A 42 4.51 -3.51 0.43
C ASN A 42 5.31 -3.07 -0.79
N TRP A 43 6.42 -2.39 -0.55
CA TRP A 43 7.42 -2.06 -1.57
C TRP A 43 8.71 -2.86 -1.34
N GLN A 44 8.63 -3.92 -0.56
CA GLN A 44 9.78 -4.75 -0.21
C GLN A 44 10.26 -5.57 -1.40
N GLY A 45 11.57 -5.58 -1.62
CA GLY A 45 12.17 -6.39 -2.67
C GLY A 45 12.26 -5.71 -4.03
N ASP A 46 11.73 -4.51 -4.18
CA ASP A 46 11.86 -3.74 -5.40
C ASP A 46 13.21 -3.01 -5.42
N PRO A 47 14.10 -3.32 -6.39
CA PRO A 47 15.40 -2.65 -6.45
C PRO A 47 15.32 -1.14 -6.64
N ALA A 48 14.22 -0.63 -7.20
CA ALA A 48 14.04 0.81 -7.38
C ALA A 48 13.75 1.53 -6.06
N TRP A 49 13.34 0.79 -5.02
CA TRP A 49 12.98 1.35 -3.72
C TRP A 49 13.70 0.60 -2.60
N PRO A 50 15.04 0.73 -2.53
CA PRO A 50 15.83 0.03 -1.50
C PRO A 50 15.33 0.35 -0.10
N GLY A 51 15.14 -0.67 0.72
CA GLY A 51 14.62 -0.50 2.08
C GLY A 51 13.11 -0.48 2.18
N GLY A 52 12.40 -0.46 1.05
CA GLY A 52 10.95 -0.48 1.04
C GLY A 52 10.30 0.83 1.44
N PHE A 53 8.99 0.77 1.62
CA PHE A 53 8.18 1.95 1.92
C PHE A 53 8.63 2.69 3.18
N GLU A 54 8.89 1.96 4.25
CA GLU A 54 9.19 2.55 5.55
C GLU A 54 10.55 3.24 5.62
N HIS A 55 11.40 2.99 4.65
CA HIS A 55 12.66 3.73 4.54
C HIS A 55 12.40 5.20 4.20
N TYR A 56 11.35 5.50 3.47
CA TYR A 56 11.07 6.84 2.95
C TYR A 56 9.88 7.52 3.60
N PHE A 57 8.89 6.76 4.00
CA PHE A 57 7.59 7.28 4.43
C PHE A 57 7.10 6.60 5.70
N GLN A 58 6.18 7.29 6.35
CA GLN A 58 5.40 6.73 7.45
C GLN A 58 3.95 7.13 7.28
N LEU A 59 3.06 6.28 7.78
CA LEU A 59 1.63 6.55 7.77
C LEU A 59 1.20 7.01 9.14
N VAL A 60 0.26 7.97 9.18
CA VAL A 60 -0.27 8.52 10.41
C VAL A 60 -1.79 8.59 10.33
N ASN A 61 -2.43 8.56 11.49
CA ASN A 61 -3.88 8.77 11.64
C ASN A 61 -4.74 7.71 10.94
N LEU A 62 -4.22 6.50 10.76
CA LEU A 62 -5.02 5.37 10.31
C LEU A 62 -4.36 4.08 10.79
N PRO A 63 -5.15 2.99 10.95
CA PRO A 63 -4.55 1.70 11.30
C PRO A 63 -3.69 1.16 10.18
N TYR A 64 -2.45 0.79 10.49
CA TYR A 64 -1.58 0.15 9.52
C TYR A 64 -0.62 -0.80 10.23
N VAL A 65 -0.04 -1.71 9.45
CA VAL A 65 0.98 -2.65 9.92
C VAL A 65 2.20 -2.55 9.02
N SER A 66 3.37 -2.81 9.61
CA SER A 66 4.64 -2.73 8.90
C SER A 66 5.12 -4.08 8.37
N LYS A 67 4.42 -5.14 8.70
CA LYS A 67 4.74 -6.49 8.25
C LYS A 67 3.55 -7.11 7.55
N ALA A 68 3.82 -8.00 6.61
CA ALA A 68 2.78 -8.71 5.89
C ALA A 68 1.88 -9.45 6.85
N PRO A 69 0.55 -9.31 6.72
CA PRO A 69 -0.37 -10.08 7.56
C PRO A 69 -0.31 -11.55 7.23
N ALA A 70 -0.46 -12.39 8.25
CA ALA A 70 -0.55 -13.83 8.08
C ALA A 70 -1.87 -14.20 7.39
N PHE A 71 -1.85 -15.22 6.55
CA PHE A 71 -3.04 -15.66 5.84
C PHE A 71 -3.00 -17.17 5.58
N SER A 72 -4.16 -17.72 5.32
CA SER A 72 -4.31 -19.08 4.80
C SER A 72 -4.75 -19.01 3.34
N SER A 73 -4.57 -20.11 2.60
CA SER A 73 -5.01 -20.18 1.21
C SER A 73 -6.48 -19.79 1.08
N GLY A 74 -6.78 -18.99 0.08
CA GLY A 74 -8.13 -18.53 -0.17
C GLY A 74 -8.53 -17.26 0.56
N GLN A 75 -7.68 -16.74 1.44
CA GLN A 75 -7.98 -15.52 2.18
C GLN A 75 -7.51 -14.24 1.50
N VAL A 76 -6.83 -14.37 0.37
CA VAL A 76 -6.27 -13.22 -0.37
C VAL A 76 -7.02 -13.04 -1.67
N HIS A 77 -7.43 -11.83 -1.95
CA HIS A 77 -8.08 -11.47 -3.20
C HIS A 77 -7.33 -10.30 -3.87
N PRO A 78 -6.96 -10.41 -5.13
CA PRO A 78 -6.98 -11.63 -5.95
C PRO A 78 -5.95 -12.66 -5.49
N GLY A 79 -6.34 -13.93 -5.55
CA GLY A 79 -5.48 -15.01 -5.04
C GLY A 79 -4.12 -15.12 -5.73
N VAL A 80 -4.03 -14.65 -6.96
CA VAL A 80 -2.79 -14.65 -7.72
C VAL A 80 -1.68 -13.83 -7.04
N PHE A 81 -2.04 -12.92 -6.13
CA PHE A 81 -1.09 -12.09 -5.41
C PHE A 81 -0.60 -12.66 -4.08
N GLU A 82 -1.01 -13.88 -3.72
CA GLU A 82 -0.58 -14.47 -2.45
C GLU A 82 0.95 -14.49 -2.32
N HIS A 83 1.65 -14.79 -3.40
CA HIS A 83 3.10 -14.88 -3.40
C HIS A 83 3.81 -13.51 -3.33
N LEU A 84 3.09 -12.42 -3.46
CA LEU A 84 3.65 -11.07 -3.42
C LEU A 84 3.43 -10.34 -2.10
N LEU A 85 2.86 -11.02 -1.09
CA LEU A 85 2.57 -10.36 0.17
C LEU A 85 3.83 -10.02 0.97
N ASP A 86 4.83 -10.88 0.92
CA ASP A 86 6.09 -10.66 1.63
C ASP A 86 7.10 -9.88 0.81
N VAL A 87 7.11 -10.09 -0.49
CA VAL A 87 8.09 -9.50 -1.40
C VAL A 87 7.38 -8.97 -2.62
N ASN A 88 7.61 -7.70 -2.94
CA ASN A 88 7.11 -7.06 -4.15
C ASN A 88 8.31 -6.69 -5.03
N PRO A 89 8.67 -7.50 -6.03
CA PRO A 89 9.83 -7.24 -6.87
C PRO A 89 9.65 -6.08 -7.86
N GLY A 90 8.51 -5.40 -7.82
CA GLY A 90 8.25 -4.30 -8.73
C GLY A 90 7.89 -4.75 -10.14
N LEU A 91 7.65 -6.03 -10.34
CA LEU A 91 7.30 -6.56 -11.65
C LEU A 91 5.90 -6.13 -12.05
N TRP A 92 5.73 -5.86 -13.33
CA TRP A 92 4.44 -5.58 -13.89
C TRP A 92 3.56 -6.81 -13.88
N VAL A 93 2.35 -6.63 -13.46
CA VAL A 93 1.36 -7.70 -13.45
C VAL A 93 0.28 -7.32 -14.47
N TYR A 94 0.70 -7.27 -15.72
CA TYR A 94 -0.12 -6.72 -16.81
C TYR A 94 -1.43 -7.43 -17.05
N ASP A 95 -1.44 -8.73 -16.78
CA ASP A 95 -2.62 -9.54 -17.07
C ASP A 95 -3.64 -9.57 -15.94
N ILE A 96 -3.34 -8.89 -14.85
CA ILE A 96 -4.23 -8.89 -13.71
C ILE A 96 -5.04 -7.62 -13.73
N LYS A 97 -6.33 -7.80 -13.94
CA LYS A 97 -7.26 -6.69 -13.92
C LYS A 97 -7.40 -6.14 -12.51
N GLU A 98 -7.80 -4.88 -12.45
CA GLU A 98 -8.17 -4.20 -11.23
C GLU A 98 -9.06 -5.08 -10.35
N PRO A 99 -8.79 -5.15 -9.04
CA PRO A 99 -9.69 -5.84 -8.13
C PRO A 99 -11.10 -5.27 -8.21
N ASP A 100 -12.09 -6.13 -8.28
CA ASP A 100 -13.47 -5.70 -8.30
C ASP A 100 -13.84 -5.14 -6.92
N ILE A 101 -14.08 -3.85 -6.87
CA ILE A 101 -14.44 -3.19 -5.62
C ILE A 101 -15.88 -3.44 -5.21
N THR A 102 -16.66 -4.10 -6.06
CA THR A 102 -18.05 -4.45 -5.74
C THR A 102 -18.16 -5.80 -5.04
N PHE A 103 -17.07 -6.56 -4.93
CA PHE A 103 -17.12 -7.86 -4.29
C PHE A 103 -17.53 -7.73 -2.81
N PRO A 104 -18.12 -8.78 -2.24
CA PRO A 104 -18.51 -8.76 -0.83
C PRO A 104 -17.29 -8.59 0.07
N ASP A 105 -17.32 -7.59 0.94
CA ASP A 105 -16.20 -7.24 1.80
C ASP A 105 -16.09 -8.12 3.06
N THR A 106 -17.08 -8.95 3.30
CA THR A 106 -17.24 -9.63 4.58
C THR A 106 -16.33 -10.84 4.77
N ASP A 107 -16.06 -11.57 3.69
CA ASP A 107 -15.40 -12.87 3.81
C ASP A 107 -13.94 -12.87 3.36
N ILE A 108 -13.47 -11.77 2.82
CA ILE A 108 -12.11 -11.67 2.30
C ILE A 108 -11.20 -11.02 3.33
N LYS A 109 -10.24 -11.78 3.81
CA LYS A 109 -9.33 -11.27 4.85
C LYS A 109 -8.37 -10.23 4.31
N ILE A 110 -7.81 -10.45 3.13
CA ILE A 110 -6.80 -9.57 2.56
C ILE A 110 -7.16 -9.21 1.13
N ILE A 111 -7.30 -7.92 0.88
CA ILE A 111 -7.47 -7.38 -0.46
C ILE A 111 -6.15 -6.81 -0.90
N VAL A 112 -5.70 -7.17 -2.10
CA VAL A 112 -4.46 -6.67 -2.66
C VAL A 112 -4.75 -5.76 -3.83
N HIS A 113 -4.25 -4.53 -3.78
CA HIS A 113 -4.33 -3.61 -4.90
C HIS A 113 -2.96 -3.57 -5.60
N PRO A 114 -2.91 -3.97 -6.87
CA PRO A 114 -1.62 -4.12 -7.56
C PRO A 114 -0.99 -2.82 -8.04
N GLY A 115 -1.69 -1.72 -7.97
CA GLY A 115 -1.17 -0.44 -8.43
C GLY A 115 -1.59 -0.06 -9.83
N MET A 116 -2.52 -0.80 -10.42
CA MET A 116 -3.09 -0.51 -11.74
C MET A 116 -4.59 -0.45 -11.65
N GLY A 117 -5.20 0.33 -12.55
CA GLY A 117 -6.65 0.37 -12.65
C GLY A 117 -7.36 0.97 -11.45
N PHE A 118 -6.71 1.80 -10.69
CA PHE A 118 -7.37 2.46 -9.57
C PHE A 118 -8.38 3.46 -10.12
N ARG A 119 -9.57 3.48 -9.50
CA ARG A 119 -10.68 4.30 -9.99
C ARG A 119 -10.73 5.67 -9.36
N ARG A 120 -9.95 5.86 -8.33
CA ARG A 120 -9.97 7.10 -7.59
C ARG A 120 -8.63 7.32 -6.92
N TRP A 121 -8.18 8.56 -6.92
CA TRP A 121 -7.14 8.98 -5.99
C TRP A 121 -7.45 10.41 -5.56
N ASP A 122 -7.01 10.74 -4.36
CA ASP A 122 -7.26 12.04 -3.76
C ASP A 122 -6.03 12.48 -3.00
N VAL A 123 -5.48 13.60 -3.37
CA VAL A 123 -4.29 14.14 -2.71
C VAL A 123 -4.53 14.40 -1.23
N ASN A 124 -5.77 14.66 -0.83
CA ASN A 124 -6.10 14.87 0.59
C ASN A 124 -5.84 13.64 1.43
N ASP A 125 -6.06 12.44 0.88
CA ASP A 125 -5.74 11.21 1.60
C ASP A 125 -4.25 11.13 1.88
N LEU A 126 -3.42 11.52 0.93
CA LEU A 126 -1.98 11.54 1.13
C LEU A 126 -1.57 12.62 2.12
N GLN A 127 -2.10 13.81 1.99
CA GLN A 127 -1.79 14.92 2.90
C GLN A 127 -2.17 14.62 4.35
N ASN A 128 -3.27 13.91 4.55
CA ASN A 128 -3.77 13.61 5.89
C ASN A 128 -3.05 12.43 6.53
N HIS A 129 -2.47 11.53 5.75
CA HIS A 129 -2.00 10.24 6.27
C HIS A 129 -0.56 9.90 5.95
N LEU A 130 0.06 10.58 5.00
CA LEU A 130 1.43 10.27 4.57
C LEU A 130 2.39 11.33 5.05
N ARG A 131 3.54 10.88 5.60
CA ARG A 131 4.63 11.78 6.01
C ARG A 131 5.95 11.19 5.52
N PHE A 132 6.92 12.05 5.26
CA PHE A 132 8.29 11.59 5.12
C PHE A 132 8.79 11.07 6.47
N THR A 133 9.67 10.08 6.44
CA THR A 133 10.48 9.78 7.63
C THR A 133 11.36 10.98 7.95
N PRO A 134 11.79 11.15 9.21
CA PRO A 134 12.65 12.28 9.55
C PRO A 134 13.92 12.37 8.68
N GLU A 135 14.52 11.23 8.36
CA GLU A 135 15.71 11.20 7.51
C GLU A 135 15.41 11.65 6.09
N THR A 136 14.31 11.19 5.52
CA THR A 136 13.90 11.60 4.17
C THR A 136 13.53 13.07 4.15
N ALA A 137 12.79 13.54 5.15
CA ALA A 137 12.44 14.96 5.26
C ALA A 137 13.69 15.85 5.28
N LYS A 138 14.70 15.44 6.04
CA LYS A 138 15.96 16.16 6.10
C LYS A 138 16.66 16.18 4.76
N ALA A 139 16.74 15.04 4.08
CA ALA A 139 17.39 14.93 2.78
C ALA A 139 16.67 15.78 1.72
N VAL A 140 15.35 15.78 1.73
CA VAL A 140 14.55 16.60 0.81
C VAL A 140 14.78 18.09 1.09
N ASP A 141 14.74 18.48 2.37
CA ASP A 141 14.95 19.87 2.77
C ASP A 141 16.33 20.38 2.35
N GLU A 142 17.36 19.62 2.60
CA GLU A 142 18.73 19.99 2.22
C GLU A 142 18.87 20.16 0.71
N LYS A 143 18.23 19.28 -0.06
CA LYS A 143 18.30 19.31 -1.51
C LYS A 143 17.54 20.49 -2.09
N PHE A 144 16.37 20.80 -1.54
CA PHE A 144 15.55 21.89 -2.05
C PHE A 144 15.96 23.25 -1.52
N ARG A 145 16.62 23.32 -0.38
CA ARG A 145 17.14 24.58 0.15
C ARG A 145 18.06 25.26 -0.85
N PHE A 146 18.83 24.47 -1.57
CA PHE A 146 19.70 24.95 -2.63
C PHE A 146 18.91 25.69 -3.74
N LEU A 147 17.69 25.26 -4.02
CA LEU A 147 16.87 25.85 -5.06
C LEU A 147 16.17 27.14 -4.61
N LEU A 148 16.07 27.35 -3.31
CA LEU A 148 15.34 28.49 -2.76
C LEU A 148 16.26 29.68 -2.48
N ASN A 149 17.56 29.48 -2.56
CA ASN A 149 18.56 30.54 -2.39
C ASN A 149 19.01 31.05 -3.77
#